data_529852a34993986ff8011f3074b0bcc3
#
_entry.id   529852a34993986ff8011f3074b0bcc3
#
_cell.length_a   1.000
_cell.length_b   1.000
_cell.length_c   1.000
_cell.angle_alpha   90.00
_cell.angle_beta   90.00
_cell.angle_gamma   90.00
#
_symmetry.space_group_name_H-M   'P 1'
#
loop_
_entity.id
_entity.type
_entity.pdbx_description
1 polymer ?
#
loop_
_entity_poly.entity_id
_entity_poly.type
_entity_poly.pdbx_seq_one_letter_code
_entity_poly.pdbx_strand_id
1 'polypeptide(L)'
;PMKNSVLFAALILVTASCSDPPPPAPPSNALYHDNTGRDDVRSGGIRMIPITTPKGAFKVWTRRVGNNPAVKVLLLHGGPGFTHEYLEVFDSYFPGAGIEYYYYDQLGSYYSDQPTDPDLWDLPRFVEEVEQVRIALGLGRDNFYLYGQSWGGLLAIEYALKYPQNLKGLIVSNMMSSVPAYAEYAEKVLMPAMDPAVLAEVKAIEARKDYANPRYMELLLPNHYQQHILRMPLDQWPDPVNRAF
;
A
#
# COMPACT_ATOMS: atom_id res chain seq x y z
N PRO A 1 -41.21 -25.34 77.38
CA PRO A 1 -40.19 -24.50 76.86
C PRO A 1 -39.74 -25.01 75.47
N MET A 2 -40.13 -24.26 74.46
CA MET A 2 -39.85 -24.59 73.07
C MET A 2 -38.49 -24.02 72.73
N LYS A 3 -37.57 -24.89 72.26
CA LYS A 3 -36.29 -24.48 71.73
C LYS A 3 -36.44 -24.18 70.22
N ASN A 4 -36.29 -22.94 69.83
CA ASN A 4 -36.21 -22.51 68.41
C ASN A 4 -34.84 -22.80 67.89
N SER A 5 -34.74 -23.73 66.97
CA SER A 5 -33.52 -23.95 66.17
C SER A 5 -33.64 -23.10 64.90
N VAL A 6 -32.76 -22.10 64.77
CA VAL A 6 -32.63 -21.30 63.59
C VAL A 6 -31.63 -22.01 62.65
N LEU A 7 -32.12 -22.46 61.51
CA LEU A 7 -31.30 -23.04 60.45
C LEU A 7 -30.70 -21.89 59.63
N PHE A 8 -29.37 -21.73 59.63
CA PHE A 8 -28.65 -20.84 58.70
C PHE A 8 -28.40 -21.59 57.37
N ALA A 9 -29.09 -21.21 56.34
CA ALA A 9 -28.79 -21.66 54.99
C ALA A 9 -27.66 -20.80 54.43
N ALA A 10 -26.47 -21.37 54.26
CA ALA A 10 -25.36 -20.72 53.59
C ALA A 10 -25.57 -20.79 52.07
N LEU A 11 -25.83 -19.63 51.45
CA LEU A 11 -25.92 -19.50 50.01
C LEU A 11 -24.48 -19.42 49.42
N ILE A 12 -24.00 -20.50 48.79
CA ILE A 12 -22.72 -20.49 48.08
C ILE A 12 -22.97 -19.86 46.70
N LEU A 13 -22.55 -18.60 46.52
CA LEU A 13 -22.48 -17.97 45.22
C LEU A 13 -21.29 -18.55 44.45
N VAL A 14 -21.52 -19.41 43.47
CA VAL A 14 -20.51 -19.82 42.48
C VAL A 14 -20.44 -18.71 41.43
N THR A 15 -19.47 -17.82 41.54
CA THR A 15 -19.13 -16.89 40.47
C THR A 15 -18.38 -17.66 39.39
N ALA A 16 -19.10 -18.03 38.33
CA ALA A 16 -18.44 -18.49 37.09
C ALA A 16 -17.68 -17.29 36.48
N SER A 17 -16.38 -17.27 36.69
CA SER A 17 -15.51 -16.35 35.97
C SER A 17 -15.45 -16.81 34.52
N CYS A 18 -16.17 -16.14 33.62
CA CYS A 18 -15.93 -16.24 32.18
C CYS A 18 -14.58 -15.58 31.91
N SER A 19 -13.50 -16.34 31.96
CA SER A 19 -12.23 -15.91 31.38
C SER A 19 -12.37 -16.00 29.87
N ASP A 20 -12.23 -14.88 29.19
CA ASP A 20 -12.09 -14.86 27.72
C ASP A 20 -10.98 -15.85 27.32
N PRO A 21 -11.16 -16.59 26.23
CA PRO A 21 -10.08 -17.45 25.74
C PRO A 21 -8.85 -16.57 25.50
N PRO A 22 -7.64 -17.06 25.82
CA PRO A 22 -6.43 -16.32 25.56
C PRO A 22 -6.36 -15.95 24.06
N PRO A 23 -5.87 -14.76 23.73
CA PRO A 23 -5.69 -14.38 22.32
C PRO A 23 -4.87 -15.48 21.62
N PRO A 24 -5.16 -15.77 20.34
CA PRO A 24 -4.43 -16.76 19.59
C PRO A 24 -2.93 -16.45 19.65
N ALA A 25 -2.12 -17.46 19.90
CA ALA A 25 -0.66 -17.30 19.92
C ALA A 25 -0.21 -16.64 18.61
N PRO A 26 0.71 -15.67 18.65
CA PRO A 26 1.25 -15.07 17.43
C PRO A 26 1.80 -16.19 16.54
N PRO A 27 1.64 -16.08 15.21
CA PRO A 27 2.16 -17.09 14.28
C PRO A 27 3.64 -17.35 14.60
N SER A 28 4.04 -18.61 14.67
CA SER A 28 5.41 -18.92 15.05
C SER A 28 6.35 -18.29 14.02
N ASN A 29 7.35 -17.54 14.46
CA ASN A 29 8.38 -16.95 13.59
C ASN A 29 9.06 -18.01 12.70
N ALA A 30 9.05 -19.28 13.11
CA ALA A 30 9.58 -20.39 12.32
C ALA A 30 8.89 -20.53 10.96
N LEU A 31 7.54 -20.44 10.90
CA LEU A 31 6.80 -20.49 9.61
C LEU A 31 7.05 -19.24 8.76
N TYR A 32 7.17 -18.08 9.40
CA TYR A 32 7.42 -16.83 8.69
C TYR A 32 8.75 -16.81 7.93
N HIS A 33 9.77 -17.46 8.49
CA HIS A 33 11.09 -17.58 7.88
C HIS A 33 11.29 -18.87 7.09
N ASP A 34 10.29 -19.75 7.04
CA ASP A 34 10.37 -21.00 6.26
C ASP A 34 10.28 -20.69 4.76
N ASN A 35 11.38 -20.88 4.06
CA ASN A 35 11.49 -20.73 2.63
C ASN A 35 11.46 -22.07 1.86
N THR A 36 11.08 -23.17 2.50
CA THR A 36 10.99 -24.49 1.88
C THR A 36 10.05 -24.44 0.66
N GLY A 37 10.54 -24.90 -0.49
CA GLY A 37 9.78 -24.89 -1.75
C GLY A 37 9.68 -23.54 -2.45
N ARG A 38 10.36 -22.50 -1.95
CA ARG A 38 10.43 -21.19 -2.60
C ARG A 38 11.61 -21.14 -3.58
N ASP A 39 11.35 -20.70 -4.80
CA ASP A 39 12.33 -20.57 -5.89
C ASP A 39 13.11 -19.25 -5.86
N ASP A 40 12.66 -18.27 -5.07
CA ASP A 40 13.20 -16.92 -4.97
C ASP A 40 14.20 -16.72 -3.79
N VAL A 41 14.59 -17.77 -3.10
CA VAL A 41 15.48 -17.67 -1.91
C VAL A 41 16.84 -17.06 -2.27
N ARG A 42 17.43 -17.49 -3.41
CA ARG A 42 18.74 -17.00 -3.85
C ARG A 42 18.73 -15.56 -4.31
N SER A 43 17.58 -15.06 -4.77
CA SER A 43 17.39 -13.67 -5.18
C SER A 43 16.92 -12.76 -4.05
N GLY A 44 16.83 -13.26 -2.82
CA GLY A 44 16.31 -12.49 -1.68
C GLY A 44 14.83 -12.14 -1.81
N GLY A 45 14.04 -12.96 -2.49
CA GLY A 45 12.61 -12.75 -2.76
C GLY A 45 12.34 -11.97 -4.06
N ILE A 46 13.38 -11.50 -4.76
CA ILE A 46 13.21 -10.69 -5.98
C ILE A 46 12.83 -11.57 -7.17
N ARG A 47 11.83 -11.10 -7.93
CA ARG A 47 11.43 -11.69 -9.20
C ARG A 47 11.15 -10.60 -10.22
N MET A 48 11.68 -10.79 -11.45
CA MET A 48 11.27 -10.01 -12.63
C MET A 48 10.13 -10.76 -13.31
N ILE A 49 8.92 -10.24 -13.20
CA ILE A 49 7.70 -10.86 -13.72
C ILE A 49 7.49 -10.37 -15.15
N PRO A 50 7.45 -11.27 -16.14
CA PRO A 50 7.09 -10.89 -17.50
C PRO A 50 5.60 -10.55 -17.56
N ILE A 51 5.29 -9.43 -18.19
CA ILE A 51 3.94 -8.97 -18.49
C ILE A 51 3.78 -8.75 -19.99
N THR A 52 2.57 -8.92 -20.49
CA THR A 52 2.21 -8.64 -21.87
C THR A 52 1.31 -7.41 -21.93
N THR A 53 1.64 -6.50 -22.83
CA THR A 53 0.87 -5.29 -23.10
C THR A 53 0.52 -5.19 -24.57
N PRO A 54 -0.40 -4.30 -25.01
CA PRO A 54 -0.66 -4.05 -26.43
C PRO A 54 0.58 -3.61 -27.23
N LYS A 55 1.63 -3.14 -26.56
CA LYS A 55 2.89 -2.65 -27.16
C LYS A 55 4.05 -3.63 -27.02
N GLY A 56 3.81 -4.84 -26.53
CA GLY A 56 4.83 -5.87 -26.38
C GLY A 56 4.97 -6.41 -24.97
N ALA A 57 6.01 -7.21 -24.78
CA ALA A 57 6.33 -7.82 -23.49
C ALA A 57 7.35 -6.96 -22.75
N PHE A 58 7.13 -6.78 -21.45
CA PHE A 58 8.00 -6.07 -20.51
C PHE A 58 8.18 -6.89 -19.24
N LYS A 59 9.04 -6.44 -18.35
CA LYS A 59 9.26 -7.05 -17.05
C LYS A 59 9.01 -6.03 -15.95
N VAL A 60 8.28 -6.46 -14.93
CA VAL A 60 8.07 -5.68 -13.71
C VAL A 60 8.74 -6.35 -12.53
N TRP A 61 9.30 -5.53 -11.65
CA TRP A 61 10.05 -5.97 -10.49
C TRP A 61 9.10 -6.20 -9.30
N THR A 62 9.32 -7.31 -8.59
CA THR A 62 8.67 -7.60 -7.31
C THR A 62 9.67 -8.15 -6.31
N ARG A 63 9.40 -7.97 -5.02
CA ARG A 63 10.15 -8.56 -3.91
C ARG A 63 9.21 -9.11 -2.86
N ARG A 64 9.29 -10.39 -2.58
CA ARG A 64 8.57 -11.06 -1.50
C ARG A 64 9.31 -10.90 -0.17
N VAL A 65 8.57 -10.65 0.90
CA VAL A 65 9.06 -10.69 2.28
C VAL A 65 8.16 -11.61 3.11
N GLY A 66 8.77 -12.51 3.85
CA GLY A 66 8.07 -13.45 4.71
C GLY A 66 7.46 -14.67 3.99
N ASN A 67 6.73 -15.46 4.76
CA ASN A 67 5.98 -16.60 4.31
C ASN A 67 4.71 -16.76 5.13
N ASN A 68 3.53 -16.69 4.46
CA ASN A 68 2.24 -16.93 5.08
C ASN A 68 1.26 -17.48 4.03
N PRO A 69 0.72 -18.71 4.20
CA PRO A 69 -0.19 -19.28 3.22
C PRO A 69 -1.55 -18.58 3.15
N ALA A 70 -1.97 -17.88 4.21
CA ALA A 70 -3.31 -17.33 4.38
C ALA A 70 -3.41 -15.81 4.26
N VAL A 71 -2.29 -15.08 4.44
CA VAL A 71 -2.28 -13.61 4.41
C VAL A 71 -1.10 -13.13 3.58
N LYS A 72 -1.40 -12.71 2.35
CA LYS A 72 -0.42 -12.21 1.37
C LYS A 72 -0.88 -10.85 0.85
N VAL A 73 -0.07 -9.84 1.03
CA VAL A 73 -0.40 -8.46 0.65
C VAL A 73 0.46 -8.03 -0.54
N LEU A 74 -0.16 -7.67 -1.65
CA LEU A 74 0.52 -6.97 -2.75
C LEU A 74 0.38 -5.46 -2.53
N LEU A 75 1.51 -4.75 -2.55
CA LEU A 75 1.60 -3.32 -2.25
C LEU A 75 1.69 -2.52 -3.56
N LEU A 76 0.65 -1.73 -3.86
CA LEU A 76 0.64 -0.80 -4.99
C LEU A 76 1.08 0.59 -4.54
N HIS A 77 2.21 1.04 -5.05
CA HIS A 77 2.72 2.39 -4.78
C HIS A 77 1.92 3.48 -5.50
N GLY A 78 2.07 4.70 -5.02
CA GLY A 78 1.46 5.91 -5.56
C GLY A 78 2.20 6.50 -6.78
N GLY A 79 1.95 7.75 -7.04
CA GLY A 79 2.43 8.52 -8.17
C GLY A 79 1.28 8.91 -9.08
N PRO A 80 1.12 8.35 -10.31
CA PRO A 80 1.90 7.25 -10.91
C PRO A 80 3.39 7.56 -11.06
N GLY A 81 4.22 6.49 -11.12
CA GLY A 81 5.65 6.62 -11.39
C GLY A 81 6.55 6.76 -10.15
N PHE A 82 6.00 6.68 -8.92
CA PHE A 82 6.81 6.56 -7.71
C PHE A 82 7.49 5.18 -7.64
N THR A 83 8.23 4.92 -6.56
CA THR A 83 8.87 3.64 -6.29
C THR A 83 8.19 2.95 -5.11
N HIS A 84 8.49 1.66 -4.90
CA HIS A 84 8.02 0.94 -3.71
C HIS A 84 8.66 1.45 -2.41
N GLU A 85 9.76 2.20 -2.47
CA GLU A 85 10.66 2.47 -1.33
C GLU A 85 9.97 3.09 -0.12
N TYR A 86 9.05 4.05 -0.31
CA TYR A 86 8.34 4.63 0.84
C TYR A 86 7.41 3.63 1.57
N LEU A 87 7.05 2.51 0.92
CA LEU A 87 6.29 1.42 1.53
C LEU A 87 7.18 0.50 2.37
N GLU A 88 8.51 0.65 2.35
CA GLU A 88 9.44 -0.11 3.20
C GLU A 88 9.19 0.10 4.70
N VAL A 89 8.41 1.12 5.07
CA VAL A 89 7.92 1.30 6.45
C VAL A 89 7.15 0.08 6.98
N PHE A 90 6.57 -0.73 6.10
CA PHE A 90 5.90 -1.98 6.48
C PHE A 90 6.85 -3.05 7.00
N ASP A 91 8.15 -2.99 6.69
CA ASP A 91 9.17 -3.90 7.24
C ASP A 91 9.25 -3.84 8.78
N SER A 92 8.85 -2.72 9.37
CA SER A 92 8.81 -2.55 10.83
C SER A 92 7.58 -3.20 11.50
N TYR A 93 6.54 -3.56 10.74
CA TYR A 93 5.25 -3.99 11.30
C TYR A 93 4.80 -5.36 10.79
N PHE A 94 4.87 -5.62 9.50
CA PHE A 94 4.32 -6.84 8.89
C PHE A 94 5.01 -8.13 9.33
N PRO A 95 6.36 -8.16 9.49
CA PRO A 95 7.03 -9.35 10.01
C PRO A 95 6.56 -9.75 11.40
N GLY A 96 6.39 -8.78 12.31
CA GLY A 96 5.90 -9.03 13.66
C GLY A 96 4.45 -9.56 13.69
N ALA A 97 3.65 -9.24 12.68
CA ALA A 97 2.29 -9.73 12.50
C ALA A 97 2.22 -11.03 11.66
N GLY A 98 3.36 -11.55 11.20
CA GLY A 98 3.43 -12.76 10.38
C GLY A 98 2.80 -12.60 8.99
N ILE A 99 2.74 -11.40 8.45
CA ILE A 99 2.13 -11.09 7.15
C ILE A 99 3.18 -11.28 6.05
N GLU A 100 2.91 -12.13 5.04
CA GLU A 100 3.68 -12.17 3.79
C GLU A 100 3.26 -11.00 2.91
N TYR A 101 4.22 -10.27 2.34
CA TYR A 101 3.91 -9.15 1.48
C TYR A 101 4.89 -9.03 0.32
N TYR A 102 4.44 -8.30 -0.71
CA TYR A 102 5.15 -8.13 -1.95
C TYR A 102 5.26 -6.65 -2.27
N TYR A 103 6.48 -6.15 -2.34
CA TYR A 103 6.77 -4.90 -3.04
C TYR A 103 6.65 -5.13 -4.54
N TYR A 104 6.25 -4.10 -5.25
CA TYR A 104 6.05 -4.15 -6.67
C TYR A 104 6.28 -2.76 -7.26
N ASP A 105 7.22 -2.63 -8.19
CA ASP A 105 7.38 -1.44 -9.02
C ASP A 105 6.57 -1.62 -10.30
N GLN A 106 5.59 -0.73 -10.51
CA GLN A 106 4.75 -0.77 -11.71
C GLN A 106 5.59 -0.47 -12.96
N LEU A 107 5.12 -0.88 -14.15
CA LEU A 107 5.81 -0.58 -15.40
C LEU A 107 6.07 0.92 -15.53
N GLY A 108 7.29 1.30 -15.88
CA GLY A 108 7.75 2.68 -15.91
C GLY A 108 8.32 3.18 -14.59
N SER A 109 8.34 2.36 -13.53
CA SER A 109 8.88 2.72 -12.22
C SER A 109 10.15 1.95 -11.90
N TYR A 110 11.11 2.64 -11.36
CA TYR A 110 12.36 2.22 -10.71
C TYR A 110 13.03 0.96 -11.31
N TYR A 111 12.85 -0.22 -10.69
CA TYR A 111 13.49 -1.47 -11.13
C TYR A 111 12.75 -2.20 -12.24
N SER A 112 11.55 -1.76 -12.60
CA SER A 112 10.80 -2.30 -13.72
C SER A 112 11.29 -1.73 -15.05
N ASP A 113 10.93 -2.37 -16.16
CA ASP A 113 11.22 -1.84 -17.49
C ASP A 113 10.55 -0.46 -17.65
N GLN A 114 11.25 0.45 -18.37
CA GLN A 114 10.83 1.84 -18.51
C GLN A 114 10.61 2.21 -19.99
N PRO A 115 9.53 1.71 -20.61
CA PRO A 115 9.18 2.08 -21.98
C PRO A 115 8.77 3.55 -22.08
N THR A 116 8.92 4.11 -23.27
CA THR A 116 8.59 5.52 -23.54
C THR A 116 7.31 5.70 -24.36
N ASP A 117 6.63 4.63 -24.74
CA ASP A 117 5.39 4.68 -25.53
C ASP A 117 4.23 5.26 -24.70
N PRO A 118 3.67 6.42 -25.08
CA PRO A 118 2.60 7.08 -24.32
C PRO A 118 1.30 6.26 -24.21
N ASP A 119 1.04 5.35 -25.15
CA ASP A 119 -0.15 4.51 -25.13
C ASP A 119 -0.12 3.42 -24.04
N LEU A 120 0.98 3.31 -23.29
CA LEU A 120 1.09 2.40 -22.15
C LEU A 120 0.57 2.99 -20.83
N TRP A 121 0.26 4.27 -20.79
CA TRP A 121 -0.03 4.99 -19.55
C TRP A 121 -1.54 5.19 -19.33
N ASP A 122 -2.32 4.13 -19.51
CA ASP A 122 -3.76 4.14 -19.20
C ASP A 122 -4.10 3.21 -18.02
N LEU A 123 -5.14 3.57 -17.28
CA LEU A 123 -5.56 2.86 -16.08
C LEU A 123 -6.02 1.42 -16.36
N PRO A 124 -6.78 1.10 -17.42
CA PRO A 124 -7.12 -0.26 -17.76
C PRO A 124 -5.89 -1.16 -17.99
N ARG A 125 -4.84 -0.66 -18.62
CA ARG A 125 -3.60 -1.42 -18.83
C ARG A 125 -2.90 -1.72 -17.49
N PHE A 126 -2.86 -0.76 -16.57
CA PHE A 126 -2.32 -1.02 -15.22
C PHE A 126 -3.13 -2.05 -14.44
N VAL A 127 -4.46 -2.07 -14.60
CA VAL A 127 -5.31 -3.10 -13.98
C VAL A 127 -4.94 -4.51 -14.51
N GLU A 128 -4.71 -4.64 -15.82
CA GLU A 128 -4.26 -5.92 -16.42
C GLU A 128 -2.86 -6.32 -15.96
N GLU A 129 -1.98 -5.35 -15.76
CA GLU A 129 -0.65 -5.58 -15.21
C GLU A 129 -0.72 -6.18 -13.79
N VAL A 130 -1.54 -5.60 -12.91
CA VAL A 130 -1.77 -6.13 -11.55
C VAL A 130 -2.29 -7.57 -11.62
N GLU A 131 -3.21 -7.89 -12.54
CA GLU A 131 -3.73 -9.25 -12.70
C GLU A 131 -2.63 -10.23 -13.12
N GLN A 132 -1.77 -9.86 -14.07
CA GLN A 132 -0.66 -10.69 -14.50
C GLN A 132 0.35 -10.91 -13.37
N VAL A 133 0.67 -9.88 -12.59
CA VAL A 133 1.54 -9.96 -11.41
C VAL A 133 0.92 -10.89 -10.35
N ARG A 134 -0.37 -10.73 -10.05
CA ARG A 134 -1.10 -11.61 -9.13
C ARG A 134 -0.99 -13.08 -9.52
N ILE A 135 -1.25 -13.39 -10.80
CA ILE A 135 -1.16 -14.76 -11.33
C ILE A 135 0.25 -15.30 -11.16
N ALA A 136 1.27 -14.54 -11.57
CA ALA A 136 2.67 -14.95 -11.49
C ALA A 136 3.16 -15.18 -10.05
N LEU A 137 2.58 -14.49 -9.07
CA LEU A 137 2.87 -14.64 -7.64
C LEU A 137 2.02 -15.73 -6.96
N GLY A 138 1.08 -16.35 -7.67
CA GLY A 138 0.20 -17.37 -7.10
C GLY A 138 -0.73 -16.85 -6.01
N LEU A 139 -1.17 -15.60 -6.13
CA LEU A 139 -2.11 -14.96 -5.20
C LEU A 139 -3.56 -15.28 -5.61
N GLY A 140 -4.42 -15.58 -4.66
CA GLY A 140 -5.80 -15.94 -4.94
C GLY A 140 -6.76 -15.60 -3.80
N ARG A 141 -8.05 -15.86 -4.02
CA ARG A 141 -9.14 -15.52 -3.10
C ARG A 141 -8.90 -15.94 -1.65
N ASP A 142 -8.18 -17.03 -1.41
CA ASP A 142 -7.98 -17.56 -0.06
C ASP A 142 -6.87 -16.83 0.73
N ASN A 143 -6.01 -16.06 0.04
CA ASN A 143 -4.84 -15.44 0.67
C ASN A 143 -4.53 -14.02 0.20
N PHE A 144 -5.15 -13.52 -0.88
CA PHE A 144 -4.75 -12.28 -1.54
C PHE A 144 -5.43 -11.04 -0.96
N TYR A 145 -4.63 -10.17 -0.37
CA TYR A 145 -5.00 -8.81 0.01
C TYR A 145 -4.28 -7.83 -0.91
N LEU A 146 -5.02 -6.87 -1.45
CA LEU A 146 -4.48 -5.79 -2.27
C LEU A 146 -4.47 -4.50 -1.46
N TYR A 147 -3.28 -3.95 -1.27
CA TYR A 147 -3.09 -2.63 -0.64
C TYR A 147 -2.75 -1.61 -1.73
N GLY A 148 -3.39 -0.44 -1.70
CA GLY A 148 -3.06 0.66 -2.58
C GLY A 148 -3.05 2.00 -1.85
N GLN A 149 -2.01 2.79 -2.08
CA GLN A 149 -1.86 4.13 -1.55
C GLN A 149 -1.86 5.16 -2.68
N SER A 150 -2.59 6.29 -2.52
CA SER A 150 -2.66 7.36 -3.51
C SER A 150 -3.11 6.82 -4.89
N TRP A 151 -2.34 7.03 -5.97
CA TRP A 151 -2.58 6.40 -7.27
C TRP A 151 -2.75 4.88 -7.17
N GLY A 152 -1.91 4.21 -6.38
CA GLY A 152 -2.07 2.77 -6.13
C GLY A 152 -3.41 2.42 -5.48
N GLY A 153 -4.01 3.32 -4.71
CA GLY A 153 -5.35 3.16 -4.15
C GLY A 153 -6.44 3.25 -5.20
N LEU A 154 -6.33 4.18 -6.17
CA LEU A 154 -7.21 4.25 -7.32
C LEU A 154 -7.11 2.96 -8.16
N LEU A 155 -5.89 2.54 -8.47
CA LEU A 155 -5.63 1.30 -9.21
C LEU A 155 -6.20 0.07 -8.48
N ALA A 156 -6.07 0.01 -7.16
CA ALA A 156 -6.59 -1.09 -6.35
C ALA A 156 -8.14 -1.15 -6.38
N ILE A 157 -8.82 -0.01 -6.38
CA ILE A 157 -10.28 0.08 -6.53
C ILE A 157 -10.71 -0.41 -7.90
N GLU A 158 -10.08 0.07 -8.98
CA GLU A 158 -10.40 -0.36 -10.35
C GLU A 158 -10.15 -1.85 -10.56
N TYR A 159 -9.05 -2.36 -9.98
CA TYR A 159 -8.79 -3.80 -9.96
C TYR A 159 -9.91 -4.57 -9.23
N ALA A 160 -10.33 -4.10 -8.06
CA ALA A 160 -11.38 -4.75 -7.27
C ALA A 160 -12.75 -4.71 -7.96
N LEU A 161 -13.06 -3.67 -8.73
CA LEU A 161 -14.27 -3.57 -9.53
C LEU A 161 -14.26 -4.59 -10.69
N LYS A 162 -13.09 -4.82 -11.29
CA LYS A 162 -12.95 -5.74 -12.44
C LYS A 162 -12.80 -7.20 -12.01
N TYR A 163 -12.04 -7.47 -10.93
CA TYR A 163 -11.66 -8.80 -10.49
C TYR A 163 -12.02 -9.09 -9.01
N PRO A 164 -13.24 -8.77 -8.54
CA PRO A 164 -13.61 -8.90 -7.13
C PRO A 164 -13.47 -10.33 -6.60
N GLN A 165 -13.63 -11.32 -7.47
CA GLN A 165 -13.57 -12.76 -7.12
C GLN A 165 -12.16 -13.22 -6.73
N ASN A 166 -11.12 -12.47 -7.08
CA ASN A 166 -9.72 -12.85 -6.81
C ASN A 166 -9.24 -12.36 -5.44
N LEU A 167 -9.94 -11.38 -4.84
CA LEU A 167 -9.54 -10.73 -3.61
C LEU A 167 -10.12 -11.41 -2.37
N LYS A 168 -9.29 -11.56 -1.34
CA LYS A 168 -9.72 -11.81 0.03
C LYS A 168 -10.03 -10.51 0.78
N GLY A 169 -9.31 -9.45 0.46
CA GLY A 169 -9.56 -8.12 1.00
C GLY A 169 -8.88 -7.01 0.22
N LEU A 170 -9.42 -5.80 0.36
CA LEU A 170 -8.93 -4.56 -0.23
C LEU A 170 -8.59 -3.57 0.88
N ILE A 171 -7.42 -2.96 0.81
CA ILE A 171 -6.96 -1.93 1.74
C ILE A 171 -6.61 -0.70 0.92
N VAL A 172 -7.34 0.39 1.17
CA VAL A 172 -7.17 1.67 0.46
C VAL A 172 -6.66 2.70 1.44
N SER A 173 -5.58 3.37 1.09
CA SER A 173 -4.90 4.34 1.94
C SER A 173 -4.64 5.64 1.20
N ASN A 174 -4.99 6.77 1.84
CA ASN A 174 -4.64 8.13 1.41
C ASN A 174 -4.86 8.40 -0.09
N MET A 175 -6.05 8.05 -0.60
CA MET A 175 -6.40 8.24 -1.99
C MET A 175 -7.68 9.07 -2.16
N MET A 176 -7.91 9.58 -3.38
CA MET A 176 -9.13 10.26 -3.77
C MET A 176 -10.10 9.30 -4.49
N SER A 177 -11.40 9.44 -4.23
CA SER A 177 -12.45 8.70 -4.94
C SER A 177 -12.81 9.30 -6.30
N SER A 178 -12.36 10.53 -6.58
CA SER A 178 -12.63 11.25 -7.83
C SER A 178 -11.45 12.17 -8.14
N VAL A 179 -10.73 11.89 -9.21
CA VAL A 179 -9.62 12.74 -9.70
C VAL A 179 -10.12 14.15 -10.07
N PRO A 180 -11.23 14.33 -10.79
CA PRO A 180 -11.75 15.67 -11.09
C PRO A 180 -12.12 16.47 -9.84
N ALA A 181 -12.78 15.84 -8.85
CA ALA A 181 -13.14 16.52 -7.61
C ALA A 181 -11.90 16.90 -6.77
N TYR A 182 -10.90 16.03 -6.74
CA TYR A 182 -9.62 16.33 -6.09
C TYR A 182 -8.90 17.50 -6.78
N ALA A 183 -8.81 17.50 -8.10
CA ALA A 183 -8.17 18.57 -8.85
C ALA A 183 -8.89 19.92 -8.63
N GLU A 184 -10.20 19.93 -8.63
CA GLU A 184 -11.01 21.12 -8.33
C GLU A 184 -10.74 21.63 -6.90
N TYR A 185 -10.69 20.76 -5.92
CA TYR A 185 -10.38 21.11 -4.54
C TYR A 185 -8.95 21.64 -4.38
N ALA A 186 -7.99 20.99 -5.04
CA ALA A 186 -6.59 21.45 -5.04
C ALA A 186 -6.48 22.87 -5.64
N GLU A 187 -7.14 23.12 -6.78
CA GLU A 187 -7.10 24.41 -7.45
C GLU A 187 -7.84 25.53 -6.68
N LYS A 188 -9.01 25.22 -6.12
CA LYS A 188 -9.86 26.23 -5.45
C LYS A 188 -9.54 26.46 -3.99
N VAL A 189 -8.94 25.48 -3.31
CA VAL A 189 -8.74 25.54 -1.86
C VAL A 189 -7.27 25.42 -1.47
N LEU A 190 -6.55 24.40 -1.96
CA LEU A 190 -5.19 24.15 -1.48
C LEU A 190 -4.18 25.11 -2.09
N MET A 191 -4.20 25.31 -3.41
CA MET A 191 -3.26 26.17 -4.10
C MET A 191 -3.38 27.66 -3.69
N PRO A 192 -4.59 28.22 -3.52
CA PRO A 192 -4.73 29.61 -3.04
C PRO A 192 -4.22 29.86 -1.62
N ALA A 193 -3.99 28.79 -0.83
CA ALA A 193 -3.38 28.93 0.49
C ALA A 193 -1.84 29.07 0.45
N MET A 194 -1.22 28.86 -0.71
CA MET A 194 0.20 29.07 -0.92
C MET A 194 0.54 30.57 -0.95
N ASP A 195 1.83 30.90 -0.73
CA ASP A 195 2.31 32.25 -1.00
C ASP A 195 2.00 32.67 -2.44
N PRO A 196 1.42 33.85 -2.70
CA PRO A 196 1.02 34.28 -4.03
C PRO A 196 2.15 34.30 -5.07
N ALA A 197 3.39 34.63 -4.65
CA ALA A 197 4.53 34.63 -5.57
C ALA A 197 4.96 33.20 -5.94
N VAL A 198 4.94 32.28 -4.97
CA VAL A 198 5.19 30.85 -5.20
C VAL A 198 4.13 30.27 -6.13
N LEU A 199 2.86 30.54 -5.87
CA LEU A 199 1.75 30.07 -6.71
C LEU A 199 1.87 30.58 -8.14
N ALA A 200 2.24 31.86 -8.34
CA ALA A 200 2.43 32.43 -9.68
C ALA A 200 3.55 31.71 -10.46
N GLU A 201 4.67 31.39 -9.77
CA GLU A 201 5.78 30.67 -10.39
C GLU A 201 5.37 29.22 -10.76
N VAL A 202 4.69 28.51 -9.85
CA VAL A 202 4.13 27.17 -10.10
C VAL A 202 3.22 27.18 -11.32
N LYS A 203 2.25 28.09 -11.37
CA LYS A 203 1.32 28.24 -12.51
C LYS A 203 2.03 28.56 -13.83
N ALA A 204 3.12 29.33 -13.80
CA ALA A 204 3.92 29.62 -14.98
C ALA A 204 4.64 28.36 -15.53
N ILE A 205 5.11 27.46 -14.65
CA ILE A 205 5.72 26.19 -15.04
C ILE A 205 4.66 25.24 -15.62
N GLU A 206 3.51 25.12 -14.96
CA GLU A 206 2.37 24.30 -15.41
C GLU A 206 1.83 24.73 -16.78
N ALA A 207 1.72 26.05 -17.01
CA ALA A 207 1.26 26.61 -18.27
C ALA A 207 2.16 26.23 -19.47
N ARG A 208 3.47 26.03 -19.19
CA ARG A 208 4.43 25.54 -20.19
C ARG A 208 4.51 24.02 -20.27
N LYS A 209 3.79 23.30 -19.39
CA LYS A 209 3.88 21.84 -19.20
C LYS A 209 5.32 21.36 -18.91
N ASP A 210 6.11 22.18 -18.25
CA ASP A 210 7.53 21.95 -17.97
C ASP A 210 7.70 21.22 -16.63
N TYR A 211 6.99 20.09 -16.46
CA TYR A 211 6.96 19.33 -15.22
C TYR A 211 8.28 18.65 -14.84
N ALA A 212 9.20 18.49 -15.80
CA ALA A 212 10.55 17.99 -15.57
C ALA A 212 11.51 19.05 -15.02
N ASN A 213 11.07 20.31 -14.90
CA ASN A 213 11.87 21.38 -14.36
C ASN A 213 12.11 21.17 -12.85
N PRO A 214 13.36 21.05 -12.38
CA PRO A 214 13.64 20.85 -10.96
C PRO A 214 13.00 21.90 -10.05
N ARG A 215 12.87 23.15 -10.55
CA ARG A 215 12.25 24.25 -9.81
C ARG A 215 10.79 23.96 -9.42
N TYR A 216 10.09 23.15 -10.21
CA TYR A 216 8.71 22.77 -9.90
C TYR A 216 8.60 22.03 -8.55
N MET A 217 9.45 21.01 -8.35
CA MET A 217 9.48 20.27 -7.08
C MET A 217 10.08 21.08 -5.94
N GLU A 218 11.08 21.92 -6.19
CA GLU A 218 11.62 22.84 -5.19
C GLU A 218 10.56 23.78 -4.60
N LEU A 219 9.58 24.19 -5.41
CA LEU A 219 8.46 25.02 -4.96
C LEU A 219 7.39 24.18 -4.26
N LEU A 220 7.02 23.02 -4.82
CA LEU A 220 5.91 22.22 -4.29
C LEU A 220 6.25 21.50 -2.99
N LEU A 221 7.47 21.01 -2.81
CA LEU A 221 7.84 20.26 -1.60
C LEU A 221 7.58 21.06 -0.30
N PRO A 222 8.14 22.28 -0.12
CA PRO A 222 7.93 23.02 1.11
C PRO A 222 6.55 23.69 1.21
N ASN A 223 5.94 24.07 0.08
CA ASN A 223 4.74 24.90 0.08
C ASN A 223 3.43 24.12 -0.10
N HIS A 224 3.51 22.85 -0.53
CA HIS A 224 2.33 22.01 -0.73
C HIS A 224 2.51 20.62 -0.11
N TYR A 225 3.57 19.89 -0.44
CA TYR A 225 3.73 18.50 -0.03
C TYR A 225 3.97 18.35 1.46
N GLN A 226 4.77 19.22 2.05
CA GLN A 226 4.97 19.26 3.51
C GLN A 226 3.66 19.49 4.27
N GLN A 227 2.69 20.19 3.67
CA GLN A 227 1.44 20.55 4.34
C GLN A 227 0.32 19.55 4.09
N HIS A 228 0.28 18.93 2.91
CA HIS A 228 -0.86 18.17 2.45
C HIS A 228 -0.56 16.70 2.12
N ILE A 229 0.69 16.34 1.84
CA ILE A 229 1.09 14.97 1.49
C ILE A 229 1.67 14.25 2.71
N LEU A 230 2.81 14.72 3.23
CA LEU A 230 3.38 14.20 4.47
C LEU A 230 3.55 15.36 5.45
N ARG A 231 2.63 15.46 6.40
CA ARG A 231 2.50 16.62 7.32
C ARG A 231 3.57 16.66 8.39
N MET A 232 4.82 16.79 7.96
CA MET A 232 5.99 16.95 8.83
C MET A 232 7.06 17.78 8.12
N PRO A 233 7.98 18.41 8.86
CA PRO A 233 9.09 19.17 8.28
C PRO A 233 9.90 18.32 7.30
N LEU A 234 10.36 18.89 6.18
CA LEU A 234 11.08 18.17 5.13
C LEU A 234 12.38 17.52 5.63
N ASP A 235 13.08 18.16 6.57
CA ASP A 235 14.29 17.64 7.21
C ASP A 235 14.05 16.44 8.14
N GLN A 236 12.78 16.15 8.44
CA GLN A 236 12.34 14.99 9.23
C GLN A 236 11.69 13.90 8.37
N TRP A 237 11.60 14.09 7.05
CA TRP A 237 11.05 13.06 6.20
C TRP A 237 11.93 11.81 6.25
N PRO A 238 11.32 10.61 6.46
CA PRO A 238 12.05 9.36 6.43
C PRO A 238 12.78 9.16 5.10
N ASP A 239 14.00 8.62 5.16
CA ASP A 239 14.80 8.36 3.97
C ASP A 239 14.06 7.56 2.87
N PRO A 240 13.26 6.51 3.18
CA PRO A 240 12.48 5.81 2.16
C PRO A 240 11.48 6.70 1.41
N VAL A 241 10.93 7.73 2.08
CA VAL A 241 10.05 8.70 1.41
C VAL A 241 10.84 9.58 0.46
N ASN A 242 12.00 10.10 0.91
CA ASN A 242 12.84 10.94 0.06
C ASN A 242 13.34 10.20 -1.20
N ARG A 243 13.59 8.88 -1.10
CA ARG A 243 14.02 8.07 -2.25
C ARG A 243 12.91 7.77 -3.25
N ALA A 244 11.64 7.87 -2.82
CA ALA A 244 10.50 7.57 -3.69
C ALA A 244 10.10 8.75 -4.59
N PHE A 245 10.60 9.96 -4.30
CA PHE A 245 10.45 11.17 -5.10
C PHE A 245 11.63 11.31 -6.07
#